data_53c8eb0c4ad27081ef0b21c5ee6854f3
#
_entry.id   53c8eb0c4ad27081ef0b21c5ee6854f3
#
_cell.length_a   1.000
_cell.length_b   1.000
_cell.length_c   1.000
_cell.angle_alpha   90.00
_cell.angle_beta   90.00
_cell.angle_gamma   90.00
#
_symmetry.space_group_name_H-M   'P 1'
#
loop_
_entity.id
_entity.type
_entity.pdbx_description
1 polymer ?
#
loop_
_entity_poly.entity_id
_entity_poly.type
_entity_poly.pdbx_seq_one_letter_code
_entity_poly.pdbx_strand_id
1 'polypeptide(L)'
;MLAIAVMLLTSIILLLSMAGGGIYPWSLQTAAVLLPAAALPILLQHDNTCKTADWRSPVWLLFLFLCIMILPLPLFFHGLSPIRAEANHIAAETIQELSNTNMINARISNLFTLTRNQAGSLRFLLLFIASFAAWNISRHASPQLRIRLLAALLLIGVIATTLGILGKWVFPQGDTLYWIIPIPHGLPGPMAGFINRNHYAGFLAILAPVALCATIHAMKCRHYVWSAVSMLITIFLSSGVLLSMSRGGTLACLTGLLTTTFIISLQLPWKQKVLAYALSILFVLGCGVIVHQVPMLHARLIQWRSPATIEAASMRFDVWRDSLQVAKAYPVIGAGPNAFRAVYPQHRLTSERATRDFAENEYVQWLAETGIIGTLLALAIAWIILQKIIKKDNKQDSFPSPWLPAAAGALAAAATHATVDFPFRLPIYTISLAALVALAWPAPLSNANMPVSGTHTMVVGIGLLLAILTLPANLSLDAPSMIASAPPAKILRALRAAPTYPLVWRRCSAILWQKHEPEQRHMAVDLLAQAAQYDPNNYILWQTLGQRRQALGDNAGANAAYRRVRELRDWVRVPELPESP
;
A
#
# COMPACT_ATOMS: atom_id res chain seq x y z
N MET A 1 28.47 6.00 -12.14
CA MET A 1 27.26 6.41 -11.42
C MET A 1 26.11 5.42 -11.62
N LEU A 2 25.69 5.12 -12.85
CA LEU A 2 24.51 4.26 -13.11
C LEU A 2 24.65 2.83 -12.55
N ALA A 3 25.82 2.20 -12.61
CA ALA A 3 26.05 0.90 -12.00
C ALA A 3 25.87 0.93 -10.47
N ILE A 4 26.35 1.97 -9.81
CA ILE A 4 26.17 2.18 -8.36
C ILE A 4 24.69 2.37 -8.04
N ALA A 5 23.94 3.14 -8.84
CA ALA A 5 22.51 3.34 -8.64
C ALA A 5 21.71 2.03 -8.80
N VAL A 6 22.05 1.18 -9.77
CA VAL A 6 21.45 -0.15 -9.95
C VAL A 6 21.80 -1.08 -8.79
N MET A 7 23.04 -1.07 -8.30
CA MET A 7 23.45 -1.83 -7.11
C MET A 7 22.68 -1.36 -5.87
N LEU A 8 22.53 -0.05 -5.68
CA LEU A 8 21.79 0.51 -4.56
C LEU A 8 20.30 0.14 -4.64
N LEU A 9 19.69 0.22 -5.83
CA LEU A 9 18.31 -0.20 -6.05
C LEU A 9 18.10 -1.67 -5.65
N THR A 10 18.97 -2.56 -6.11
CA THR A 10 18.87 -3.99 -5.79
C THR A 10 19.09 -4.26 -4.29
N SER A 11 20.03 -3.56 -3.65
CA SER A 11 20.27 -3.65 -2.20
C SER A 11 19.05 -3.18 -1.40
N ILE A 12 18.39 -2.11 -1.82
CA ILE A 12 17.16 -1.61 -1.18
C ILE A 12 16.02 -2.61 -1.36
N ILE A 13 15.82 -3.19 -2.55
CA ILE A 13 14.79 -4.21 -2.76
C ILE A 13 15.07 -5.45 -1.91
N LEU A 14 16.33 -5.87 -1.78
CA LEU A 14 16.71 -6.95 -0.86
C LEU A 14 16.38 -6.60 0.59
N LEU A 15 16.78 -5.40 1.06
CA LEU A 15 16.46 -4.91 2.40
C LEU A 15 14.95 -4.93 2.65
N LEU A 16 14.15 -4.41 1.72
CA LEU A 16 12.68 -4.40 1.84
C LEU A 16 12.10 -5.81 1.89
N SER A 17 12.65 -6.77 1.13
CA SER A 17 12.21 -8.17 1.14
C SER A 17 12.47 -8.85 2.48
N MET A 18 13.50 -8.42 3.21
CA MET A 18 13.86 -8.93 4.54
C MET A 18 13.14 -8.18 5.67
N ALA A 19 12.68 -6.95 5.42
CA ALA A 19 12.09 -6.05 6.43
C ALA A 19 10.57 -5.89 6.25
N GLY A 20 9.82 -6.99 6.32
CA GLY A 20 8.36 -6.97 6.29
C GLY A 20 7.72 -6.54 4.97
N GLY A 21 8.48 -6.52 3.86
CA GLY A 21 8.00 -5.96 2.59
C GLY A 21 8.04 -4.42 2.54
N GLY A 22 8.68 -3.80 3.53
CA GLY A 22 8.80 -2.34 3.62
C GLY A 22 7.69 -1.67 4.45
N ILE A 23 6.95 -2.41 5.26
CA ILE A 23 5.88 -1.84 6.11
C ILE A 23 6.44 -0.98 7.26
N TYR A 24 7.70 -1.18 7.63
CA TYR A 24 8.32 -0.38 8.69
C TYR A 24 8.67 1.02 8.17
N PRO A 25 8.37 2.10 8.93
CA PRO A 25 8.61 3.48 8.50
C PRO A 25 10.03 3.75 8.07
N TRP A 26 11.00 3.22 8.83
CA TRP A 26 12.43 3.41 8.54
C TRP A 26 12.86 2.82 7.21
N SER A 27 12.29 1.69 6.80
CA SER A 27 12.66 1.02 5.55
C SER A 27 12.17 1.77 4.31
N LEU A 28 10.95 2.30 4.35
CA LEU A 28 10.43 3.19 3.31
C LEU A 28 11.22 4.50 3.25
N GLN A 29 11.52 5.09 4.42
CA GLN A 29 12.28 6.34 4.50
C GLN A 29 13.68 6.19 3.88
N THR A 30 14.35 5.07 4.18
CA THR A 30 15.64 4.72 3.57
C THR A 30 15.53 4.68 2.05
N ALA A 31 14.51 4.01 1.51
CA ALA A 31 14.28 3.94 0.06
C ALA A 31 13.97 5.32 -0.53
N ALA A 32 13.14 6.13 0.15
CA ALA A 32 12.72 7.45 -0.32
C ALA A 32 13.84 8.51 -0.29
N VAL A 33 14.90 8.29 0.45
CA VAL A 33 16.10 9.15 0.44
C VAL A 33 17.13 8.63 -0.56
N LEU A 34 17.50 7.35 -0.46
CA LEU A 34 18.64 6.81 -1.20
C LEU A 34 18.36 6.64 -2.70
N LEU A 35 17.13 6.23 -3.09
CA LEU A 35 16.82 6.05 -4.51
C LEU A 35 16.76 7.37 -5.29
N PRO A 36 16.09 8.44 -4.80
CA PRO A 36 16.16 9.74 -5.45
C PRO A 36 17.58 10.33 -5.47
N ALA A 37 18.34 10.17 -4.38
CA ALA A 37 19.74 10.62 -4.33
C ALA A 37 20.62 9.92 -5.39
N ALA A 38 20.35 8.65 -5.69
CA ALA A 38 21.02 7.91 -6.75
C ALA A 38 20.52 8.25 -8.17
N ALA A 39 19.22 8.57 -8.31
CA ALA A 39 18.63 8.91 -9.60
C ALA A 39 18.95 10.34 -10.06
N LEU A 40 19.01 11.30 -9.14
CA LEU A 40 19.18 12.73 -9.45
C LEU A 40 20.45 13.03 -10.27
N PRO A 41 21.65 12.52 -9.94
CA PRO A 41 22.85 12.74 -10.76
C PRO A 41 22.74 12.16 -12.17
N ILE A 42 22.01 11.06 -12.35
CA ILE A 42 21.76 10.45 -13.67
C ILE A 42 20.91 11.40 -14.51
N LEU A 43 19.85 11.95 -13.94
CA LEU A 43 18.95 12.86 -14.60
C LEU A 43 19.64 14.19 -14.95
N LEU A 44 20.44 14.75 -14.03
CA LEU A 44 21.19 15.99 -14.26
C LEU A 44 22.26 15.87 -15.35
N GLN A 45 22.91 14.69 -15.49
CA GLN A 45 23.89 14.48 -16.57
C GLN A 45 23.27 14.47 -17.97
N HIS A 46 22.01 14.08 -18.09
CA HIS A 46 21.27 13.99 -19.34
C HIS A 46 20.50 15.28 -19.67
N ASP A 47 20.50 16.26 -18.76
CA ASP A 47 19.68 17.49 -18.86
C ASP A 47 20.23 18.53 -19.85
N ASN A 48 21.45 18.36 -20.34
CA ASN A 48 22.06 19.26 -21.35
C ASN A 48 21.30 19.29 -22.70
N THR A 49 20.28 18.45 -22.87
CA THR A 49 19.36 18.43 -24.01
C THR A 49 17.92 18.73 -23.58
N CYS A 50 17.75 19.50 -22.49
CA CYS A 50 16.48 19.75 -21.81
C CYS A 50 15.37 20.15 -22.80
N LYS A 51 14.44 19.22 -23.05
CA LYS A 51 13.11 19.59 -23.49
C LYS A 51 12.40 20.21 -22.29
N THR A 52 11.80 21.37 -22.53
CA THR A 52 10.96 22.08 -21.55
C THR A 52 10.11 21.10 -20.72
N ALA A 53 10.01 21.34 -19.44
CA ALA A 53 9.21 20.49 -18.55
C ALA A 53 7.79 20.32 -19.11
N ASP A 54 7.35 19.09 -19.29
CA ASP A 54 5.98 18.79 -19.72
C ASP A 54 5.05 18.86 -18.52
N TRP A 55 4.54 20.04 -18.24
CA TRP A 55 3.61 20.32 -17.14
C TRP A 55 2.27 19.59 -17.25
N ARG A 56 1.94 19.05 -18.45
CA ARG A 56 0.72 18.26 -18.71
C ARG A 56 0.94 16.77 -18.44
N SER A 57 2.15 16.36 -18.08
CA SER A 57 2.42 14.96 -17.73
C SER A 57 1.53 14.50 -16.56
N PRO A 58 0.76 13.42 -16.69
CA PRO A 58 -0.08 12.93 -15.59
C PRO A 58 0.76 12.49 -14.38
N VAL A 59 2.02 12.12 -14.56
CA VAL A 59 2.95 11.83 -13.46
C VAL A 59 3.24 13.09 -12.64
N TRP A 60 3.49 14.22 -13.31
CA TRP A 60 3.68 15.50 -12.65
C TRP A 60 2.40 15.99 -11.95
N LEU A 61 1.27 15.88 -12.64
CA LEU A 61 -0.03 16.26 -12.06
C LEU A 61 -0.38 15.40 -10.84
N LEU A 62 -0.09 14.09 -10.87
CA LEU A 62 -0.27 13.23 -9.72
C LEU A 62 0.67 13.62 -8.57
N PHE A 63 1.94 13.92 -8.86
CA PHE A 63 2.89 14.40 -7.86
C PHE A 63 2.41 15.69 -7.18
N LEU A 64 1.97 16.68 -7.98
CA LEU A 64 1.41 17.93 -7.45
C LEU A 64 0.15 17.68 -6.62
N PHE A 65 -0.74 16.82 -7.09
CA PHE A 65 -1.93 16.44 -6.35
C PHE A 65 -1.57 15.86 -4.98
N LEU A 66 -0.61 14.93 -4.92
CA LEU A 66 -0.13 14.34 -3.67
C LEU A 66 0.49 15.39 -2.74
N CYS A 67 1.27 16.33 -3.27
CA CYS A 67 1.84 17.43 -2.50
C CYS A 67 0.76 18.34 -1.92
N ILE A 68 -0.22 18.77 -2.73
CA ILE A 68 -1.31 19.64 -2.31
C ILE A 68 -2.14 19.00 -1.19
N MET A 69 -2.36 17.69 -1.25
CA MET A 69 -3.12 16.97 -0.22
C MET A 69 -2.47 17.06 1.18
N ILE A 70 -1.17 17.25 1.25
CA ILE A 70 -0.38 17.26 2.50
C ILE A 70 -0.10 18.70 2.98
N LEU A 71 -0.21 19.69 2.10
CA LEU A 71 0.07 21.08 2.47
C LEU A 71 -0.91 21.57 3.54
N PRO A 72 -0.41 22.22 4.62
CA PRO A 72 -1.26 22.87 5.60
C PRO A 72 -1.86 24.15 5.00
N LEU A 73 -3.18 24.17 4.86
CA LEU A 73 -3.94 25.25 4.25
C LEU A 73 -4.87 25.91 5.27
N PRO A 74 -5.19 27.20 5.14
CA PRO A 74 -6.23 27.86 5.93
C PRO A 74 -7.60 27.18 5.77
N LEU A 75 -8.44 27.25 6.80
CA LEU A 75 -9.73 26.55 6.84
C LEU A 75 -10.66 26.88 5.67
N PHE A 76 -10.63 28.11 5.15
CA PHE A 76 -11.50 28.50 4.03
C PHE A 76 -11.23 27.69 2.73
N PHE A 77 -10.03 27.14 2.53
CA PHE A 77 -9.75 26.25 1.41
C PHE A 77 -10.40 24.86 1.54
N HIS A 78 -10.93 24.54 2.72
CA HIS A 78 -11.54 23.23 2.98
C HIS A 78 -13.02 23.14 2.57
N GLY A 79 -13.61 24.23 2.10
CA GLY A 79 -15.00 24.32 1.64
C GLY A 79 -15.36 23.44 0.43
N LEU A 80 -14.36 22.82 -0.22
CA LEU A 80 -14.54 21.80 -1.27
C LEU A 80 -15.28 20.53 -0.79
N SER A 81 -15.37 20.30 0.52
CA SER A 81 -16.13 19.21 1.13
C SER A 81 -16.70 19.68 2.47
N PRO A 82 -18.04 19.77 2.62
CA PRO A 82 -18.67 20.16 3.88
C PRO A 82 -18.23 19.32 5.08
N ILE A 83 -18.18 17.97 4.90
CA ILE A 83 -17.74 17.03 5.93
C ILE A 83 -16.31 17.32 6.40
N ARG A 84 -15.44 17.74 5.47
CA ARG A 84 -14.04 18.07 5.77
C ARG A 84 -13.96 19.39 6.55
N ALA A 85 -14.71 20.38 6.15
CA ALA A 85 -14.74 21.68 6.82
C ALA A 85 -15.25 21.56 8.26
N GLU A 86 -16.35 20.85 8.48
CA GLU A 86 -16.92 20.57 9.79
C GLU A 86 -15.94 19.84 10.72
N ALA A 87 -15.34 18.74 10.25
CA ALA A 87 -14.38 17.98 11.06
C ALA A 87 -13.14 18.81 11.45
N ASN A 88 -12.67 19.69 10.58
CA ASN A 88 -11.55 20.58 10.87
C ASN A 88 -11.93 21.68 11.85
N HIS A 89 -13.16 22.20 11.77
CA HIS A 89 -13.66 23.20 12.70
C HIS A 89 -13.77 22.64 14.11
N ILE A 90 -14.41 21.48 14.27
CA ILE A 90 -14.53 20.77 15.54
C ILE A 90 -13.15 20.48 16.15
N ALA A 91 -12.20 20.02 15.32
CA ALA A 91 -10.84 19.76 15.79
C ALA A 91 -10.11 21.04 16.21
N ALA A 92 -10.29 22.17 15.50
CA ALA A 92 -9.68 23.45 15.82
C ALA A 92 -10.19 24.00 17.17
N GLU A 93 -11.49 24.00 17.38
CA GLU A 93 -12.13 24.42 18.64
C GLU A 93 -11.64 23.57 19.82
N THR A 94 -11.69 22.23 19.65
CA THR A 94 -11.21 21.30 20.68
C THR A 94 -9.74 21.51 21.03
N ILE A 95 -8.89 21.74 20.02
CA ILE A 95 -7.46 21.99 20.24
C ILE A 95 -7.27 23.30 21.02
N GLN A 96 -8.05 24.32 20.71
CA GLN A 96 -8.00 25.60 21.40
C GLN A 96 -8.46 25.48 22.87
N GLU A 97 -9.55 24.75 23.12
CA GLU A 97 -10.03 24.47 24.49
C GLU A 97 -8.98 23.71 25.31
N LEU A 98 -8.41 22.63 24.72
CA LEU A 98 -7.36 21.85 25.38
C LEU A 98 -6.09 22.66 25.64
N SER A 99 -5.77 23.63 24.79
CA SER A 99 -4.61 24.52 25.01
C SER A 99 -4.85 25.55 26.15
N ASN A 100 -6.09 25.99 26.32
CA ASN A 100 -6.48 26.94 27.39
C ASN A 100 -6.46 26.29 28.78
N THR A 101 -6.53 24.95 28.87
CA THR A 101 -6.50 24.25 30.17
C THR A 101 -5.08 24.13 30.78
N ASN A 102 -4.09 24.91 30.30
CA ASN A 102 -2.68 24.88 30.73
C ASN A 102 -2.02 23.46 30.62
N MET A 103 -2.72 22.51 30.03
CA MET A 103 -2.15 21.16 29.83
C MET A 103 -1.07 21.15 28.78
N ILE A 104 -1.05 22.13 27.87
CA ILE A 104 -0.13 22.13 26.74
C ILE A 104 0.18 23.57 26.31
N ASN A 105 1.40 24.02 26.57
CA ASN A 105 1.97 25.26 26.00
C ASN A 105 2.37 24.99 24.53
N ALA A 106 1.42 24.92 23.61
CA ALA A 106 1.72 24.75 22.19
C ALA A 106 1.07 25.89 21.40
N ARG A 107 1.86 26.72 20.74
CA ARG A 107 1.36 27.58 19.65
C ARG A 107 0.82 26.68 18.54
N ILE A 108 -0.49 26.59 18.43
CA ILE A 108 -1.15 25.72 17.45
C ILE A 108 -1.63 26.61 16.30
N SER A 109 -1.14 26.30 15.11
CA SER A 109 -1.55 26.94 13.88
C SER A 109 -2.95 26.45 13.48
N ASN A 110 -3.83 27.35 13.01
CA ASN A 110 -5.14 27.05 12.44
C ASN A 110 -5.07 26.49 11.00
N LEU A 111 -3.94 25.90 10.64
CA LEU A 111 -3.72 25.30 9.33
C LEU A 111 -3.98 23.80 9.40
N PHE A 112 -4.84 23.30 8.51
CA PHE A 112 -5.16 21.88 8.37
C PHE A 112 -4.79 21.38 6.98
N THR A 113 -4.50 20.09 6.87
CA THR A 113 -4.26 19.45 5.57
C THR A 113 -5.56 19.03 4.90
N LEU A 114 -5.56 18.95 3.58
CA LEU A 114 -6.71 18.43 2.83
C LEU A 114 -6.92 16.93 3.08
N THR A 115 -5.86 16.19 3.36
CA THR A 115 -5.96 14.77 3.74
C THR A 115 -6.52 14.58 5.14
N ARG A 116 -7.22 13.47 5.35
CA ARG A 116 -7.72 13.02 6.67
C ARG A 116 -6.67 12.23 7.46
N ASN A 117 -5.50 11.98 6.89
CA ASN A 117 -4.36 11.34 7.53
C ASN A 117 -3.05 11.87 6.94
N GLN A 118 -2.51 12.92 7.52
CA GLN A 118 -1.29 13.57 7.03
C GLN A 118 -0.09 12.63 6.98
N ALA A 119 0.13 11.85 8.03
CA ALA A 119 1.25 10.91 8.08
C ALA A 119 1.12 9.79 7.03
N GLY A 120 -0.09 9.24 6.86
CA GLY A 120 -0.36 8.24 5.83
C GLY A 120 -0.14 8.76 4.42
N SER A 121 -0.64 9.98 4.13
CA SER A 121 -0.47 10.60 2.81
C SER A 121 0.98 10.96 2.51
N LEU A 122 1.73 11.40 3.52
CA LEU A 122 3.17 11.64 3.38
C LEU A 122 3.91 10.35 3.02
N ARG A 123 3.60 9.24 3.67
CA ARG A 123 4.18 7.93 3.32
C ARG A 123 3.86 7.51 1.91
N PHE A 124 2.63 7.75 1.48
CA PHE A 124 2.24 7.44 0.11
C PHE A 124 3.02 8.29 -0.91
N LEU A 125 3.22 9.58 -0.63
CA LEU A 125 4.07 10.46 -1.43
C LEU A 125 5.52 9.95 -1.49
N LEU A 126 6.09 9.55 -0.35
CA LEU A 126 7.45 9.02 -0.30
C LEU A 126 7.59 7.69 -1.08
N LEU A 127 6.56 6.84 -1.02
CA LEU A 127 6.50 5.62 -1.81
C LEU A 127 6.44 5.91 -3.31
N PHE A 128 5.64 6.89 -3.71
CA PHE A 128 5.59 7.36 -5.10
C PHE A 128 6.97 7.86 -5.58
N ILE A 129 7.64 8.70 -4.78
CA ILE A 129 8.96 9.25 -5.08
C ILE A 129 10.00 8.13 -5.23
N ALA A 130 10.05 7.18 -4.29
CA ALA A 130 10.98 6.05 -4.34
C ALA A 130 10.75 5.16 -5.57
N SER A 131 9.49 4.88 -5.88
CA SER A 131 9.11 4.08 -7.05
C SER A 131 9.44 4.79 -8.37
N PHE A 132 9.20 6.10 -8.43
CA PHE A 132 9.54 6.90 -9.60
C PHE A 132 11.05 7.03 -9.82
N ALA A 133 11.83 7.13 -8.73
CA ALA A 133 13.30 7.10 -8.81
C ALA A 133 13.80 5.72 -9.30
N ALA A 134 13.25 4.62 -8.80
CA ALA A 134 13.57 3.28 -9.26
C ALA A 134 13.26 3.08 -10.74
N TRP A 135 12.12 3.60 -11.20
CA TRP A 135 11.76 3.60 -12.62
C TRP A 135 12.80 4.37 -13.46
N ASN A 136 13.22 5.56 -13.03
CA ASN A 136 14.25 6.34 -13.74
C ASN A 136 15.60 5.62 -13.78
N ILE A 137 16.08 5.05 -12.67
CA ILE A 137 17.34 4.28 -12.63
C ILE A 137 17.28 3.12 -13.64
N SER A 138 16.18 2.35 -13.63
CA SER A 138 16.01 1.18 -14.49
C SER A 138 15.85 1.55 -15.97
N ARG A 139 15.15 2.66 -16.26
CA ARG A 139 14.95 3.15 -17.62
C ARG A 139 16.26 3.57 -18.28
N HIS A 140 17.17 4.22 -17.54
CA HIS A 140 18.46 4.66 -18.04
C HIS A 140 19.54 3.58 -18.00
N ALA A 141 19.25 2.40 -17.44
CA ALA A 141 20.19 1.29 -17.38
C ALA A 141 20.55 0.76 -18.79
N SER A 142 21.85 0.56 -19.02
CA SER A 142 22.37 -0.07 -20.25
C SER A 142 21.87 -1.52 -20.36
N PRO A 143 21.90 -2.14 -21.55
CA PRO A 143 21.45 -3.52 -21.72
C PRO A 143 22.07 -4.51 -20.71
N GLN A 144 23.38 -4.37 -20.44
CA GLN A 144 24.09 -5.22 -19.47
C GLN A 144 23.62 -4.98 -18.03
N LEU A 145 23.38 -3.71 -17.65
CA LEU A 145 22.87 -3.36 -16.32
C LEU A 145 21.42 -3.82 -16.13
N ARG A 146 20.60 -3.83 -17.19
CA ARG A 146 19.23 -4.37 -17.15
C ARG A 146 19.24 -5.87 -16.90
N ILE A 147 20.13 -6.63 -17.53
CA ILE A 147 20.29 -8.05 -17.28
C ILE A 147 20.73 -8.29 -15.82
N ARG A 148 21.69 -7.51 -15.32
CA ARG A 148 22.13 -7.62 -13.91
C ARG A 148 20.99 -7.29 -12.92
N LEU A 149 20.20 -6.26 -13.21
CA LEU A 149 19.02 -5.90 -12.41
C LEU A 149 18.00 -7.04 -12.38
N LEU A 150 17.68 -7.62 -13.53
CA LEU A 150 16.76 -8.75 -13.62
C LEU A 150 17.29 -9.97 -12.86
N ALA A 151 18.57 -10.31 -13.04
CA ALA A 151 19.21 -11.41 -12.34
C ALA A 151 19.17 -11.19 -10.81
N ALA A 152 19.43 -9.97 -10.35
CA ALA A 152 19.35 -9.63 -8.94
C ALA A 152 17.91 -9.72 -8.38
N LEU A 153 16.91 -9.25 -9.11
CA LEU A 153 15.51 -9.38 -8.71
C LEU A 153 15.08 -10.86 -8.63
N LEU A 154 15.49 -11.68 -9.59
CA LEU A 154 15.23 -13.11 -9.56
C LEU A 154 15.96 -13.81 -8.40
N LEU A 155 17.20 -13.42 -8.10
CA LEU A 155 17.94 -13.92 -6.95
C LEU A 155 17.24 -13.56 -5.63
N ILE A 156 16.75 -12.34 -5.49
CA ILE A 156 15.94 -11.90 -4.33
C ILE A 156 14.67 -12.75 -4.22
N GLY A 157 14.01 -13.04 -5.33
CA GLY A 157 12.85 -13.94 -5.36
C GLY A 157 13.20 -15.35 -4.93
N VAL A 158 14.33 -15.89 -5.39
CA VAL A 158 14.84 -17.22 -4.98
C VAL A 158 15.15 -17.23 -3.49
N ILE A 159 15.85 -16.22 -2.96
CA ILE A 159 16.13 -16.08 -1.52
C ILE A 159 14.82 -16.03 -0.72
N ALA A 160 13.87 -15.18 -1.14
CA ALA A 160 12.57 -15.09 -0.48
C ALA A 160 11.82 -16.44 -0.51
N THR A 161 11.84 -17.15 -1.64
CA THR A 161 11.20 -18.47 -1.75
C THR A 161 11.87 -19.50 -0.84
N THR A 162 13.18 -19.53 -0.81
CA THR A 162 13.97 -20.44 0.07
C THR A 162 13.65 -20.15 1.54
N LEU A 163 13.68 -18.89 1.94
CA LEU A 163 13.34 -18.49 3.32
C LEU A 163 11.86 -18.79 3.65
N GLY A 164 10.94 -18.66 2.67
CA GLY A 164 9.53 -19.00 2.86
C GLY A 164 9.31 -20.49 3.10
N ILE A 165 10.10 -21.35 2.43
CA ILE A 165 10.07 -22.81 2.61
C ILE A 165 10.74 -23.19 3.93
N LEU A 166 11.95 -22.69 4.16
CA LEU A 166 12.72 -22.99 5.37
C LEU A 166 12.14 -22.35 6.62
N GLY A 167 11.48 -21.19 6.48
CA GLY A 167 10.98 -20.43 7.62
C GLY A 167 10.01 -21.21 8.51
N LYS A 168 9.22 -22.10 7.94
CA LYS A 168 8.36 -23.03 8.70
C LYS A 168 9.16 -23.99 9.60
N TRP A 169 10.40 -24.28 9.23
CA TRP A 169 11.29 -25.19 9.94
C TRP A 169 12.26 -24.47 10.88
N VAL A 170 12.68 -23.26 10.47
CA VAL A 170 13.72 -22.48 11.17
C VAL A 170 13.12 -21.48 12.16
N PHE A 171 11.89 -21.00 11.92
CA PHE A 171 11.21 -20.00 12.75
C PHE A 171 9.82 -20.48 13.18
N PRO A 172 9.70 -21.57 13.95
CA PRO A 172 8.43 -22.01 14.46
C PRO A 172 7.94 -21.00 15.50
N GLN A 173 6.90 -20.24 15.17
CA GLN A 173 6.08 -19.43 16.08
C GLN A 173 6.90 -18.45 16.95
N GLY A 174 7.48 -17.43 16.35
CA GLY A 174 8.11 -16.33 17.08
C GLY A 174 7.39 -15.01 16.88
N ASP A 175 7.39 -14.16 17.89
CA ASP A 175 6.91 -12.77 17.82
C ASP A 175 7.88 -11.86 17.06
N THR A 176 8.93 -12.42 16.47
CA THR A 176 9.98 -11.68 15.77
C THR A 176 10.36 -12.35 14.44
N LEU A 177 10.61 -11.51 13.41
CA LEU A 177 11.31 -11.92 12.19
C LEU A 177 12.81 -11.98 12.47
N TYR A 178 13.44 -13.10 12.09
CA TYR A 178 14.90 -13.28 12.25
C TYR A 178 15.40 -13.00 13.68
N TRP A 179 14.57 -13.26 14.72
CA TRP A 179 14.86 -12.99 16.15
C TRP A 179 15.11 -11.52 16.51
N ILE A 180 15.04 -10.59 15.57
CA ILE A 180 15.44 -9.18 15.75
C ILE A 180 14.27 -8.24 15.56
N ILE A 181 13.41 -8.47 14.54
CA ILE A 181 12.38 -7.52 14.13
C ILE A 181 11.04 -7.94 14.74
N PRO A 182 10.43 -7.15 15.64
CA PRO A 182 9.14 -7.50 16.25
C PRO A 182 8.03 -7.54 15.21
N ILE A 183 7.18 -8.58 15.30
CA ILE A 183 5.99 -8.74 14.47
C ILE A 183 4.81 -8.12 15.22
N PRO A 184 4.04 -7.22 14.60
CA PRO A 184 2.82 -6.70 15.21
C PRO A 184 1.84 -7.83 15.53
N HIS A 185 1.29 -7.83 16.76
CA HIS A 185 0.34 -8.83 17.21
C HIS A 185 -0.93 -8.88 16.32
N GLY A 186 -1.48 -10.08 16.13
CA GLY A 186 -2.74 -10.28 15.40
C GLY A 186 -2.62 -10.40 13.88
N LEU A 187 -1.41 -10.40 13.32
CA LEU A 187 -1.21 -10.62 11.88
C LEU A 187 -1.10 -12.11 11.54
N PRO A 188 -1.57 -12.53 10.34
CA PRO A 188 -1.37 -13.91 9.88
C PRO A 188 0.11 -14.21 9.78
N GLY A 189 0.52 -15.38 10.24
CA GLY A 189 1.92 -15.79 10.41
C GLY A 189 2.86 -15.39 9.28
N PRO A 190 4.06 -14.93 9.58
CA PRO A 190 5.03 -14.44 8.62
C PRO A 190 5.45 -15.54 7.65
N MET A 191 5.76 -15.15 6.41
CA MET A 191 6.35 -16.04 5.42
C MET A 191 7.58 -15.37 4.79
N ALA A 192 8.74 -16.01 4.90
CA ALA A 192 10.03 -15.38 4.63
C ALA A 192 10.19 -14.08 5.46
N GLY A 193 10.66 -12.98 4.82
CA GLY A 193 10.73 -11.66 5.43
C GLY A 193 9.41 -10.87 5.43
N PHE A 194 8.30 -11.46 5.00
CA PHE A 194 7.02 -10.78 4.89
C PHE A 194 6.11 -11.10 6.08
N ILE A 195 5.48 -10.09 6.64
CA ILE A 195 4.54 -10.26 7.76
C ILE A 195 3.22 -10.93 7.31
N ASN A 196 2.85 -10.74 6.03
CA ASN A 196 1.67 -11.32 5.44
C ASN A 196 2.03 -12.21 4.25
N ARG A 197 1.58 -13.47 4.29
CA ARG A 197 1.78 -14.44 3.21
C ARG A 197 1.21 -14.00 1.86
N ASN A 198 0.16 -13.17 1.84
CA ASN A 198 -0.39 -12.65 0.59
C ASN A 198 0.59 -11.68 -0.08
N HIS A 199 1.24 -10.83 0.70
CA HIS A 199 2.25 -9.90 0.20
C HIS A 199 3.49 -10.64 -0.35
N TYR A 200 3.92 -11.69 0.34
CA TYR A 200 4.97 -12.59 -0.17
C TYR A 200 4.57 -13.20 -1.51
N ALA A 201 3.37 -13.78 -1.60
CA ALA A 201 2.87 -14.38 -2.84
C ALA A 201 2.76 -13.37 -3.98
N GLY A 202 2.25 -12.16 -3.69
CA GLY A 202 2.15 -11.08 -4.67
C GLY A 202 3.52 -10.64 -5.20
N PHE A 203 4.53 -10.55 -4.33
CA PHE A 203 5.89 -10.22 -4.74
C PHE A 203 6.48 -11.29 -5.68
N LEU A 204 6.33 -12.57 -5.36
CA LEU A 204 6.79 -13.64 -6.25
C LEU A 204 5.99 -13.70 -7.56
N ALA A 205 4.69 -13.39 -7.51
CA ALA A 205 3.82 -13.39 -8.69
C ALA A 205 4.24 -12.36 -9.74
N ILE A 206 4.82 -11.22 -9.37
CA ILE A 206 5.38 -10.25 -10.34
C ILE A 206 6.75 -10.67 -10.87
N LEU A 207 7.49 -11.54 -10.17
CA LEU A 207 8.81 -12.02 -10.61
C LEU A 207 8.74 -13.27 -11.47
N ALA A 208 7.75 -14.15 -11.29
CA ALA A 208 7.61 -15.38 -12.09
C ALA A 208 7.52 -15.09 -13.60
N PRO A 209 6.74 -14.11 -14.10
CA PRO A 209 6.74 -13.67 -15.50
C PRO A 209 8.12 -13.24 -16.02
N VAL A 210 8.94 -12.64 -15.15
CA VAL A 210 10.30 -12.20 -15.49
C VAL A 210 11.19 -13.41 -15.74
N ALA A 211 11.14 -14.42 -14.88
CA ALA A 211 11.90 -15.65 -15.02
C ALA A 211 11.49 -16.42 -16.30
N LEU A 212 10.19 -16.49 -16.59
CA LEU A 212 9.67 -17.10 -17.81
C LEU A 212 10.15 -16.35 -19.07
N CYS A 213 10.12 -15.03 -19.07
CA CYS A 213 10.63 -14.22 -20.16
C CYS A 213 12.14 -14.43 -20.36
N ALA A 214 12.92 -14.49 -19.27
CA ALA A 214 14.35 -14.79 -19.31
C ALA A 214 14.62 -16.18 -19.89
N THR A 215 13.81 -17.19 -19.56
CA THR A 215 13.89 -18.55 -20.14
C THR A 215 13.79 -18.51 -21.66
N ILE A 216 12.77 -17.85 -22.18
CA ILE A 216 12.51 -17.78 -23.63
C ILE A 216 13.56 -16.92 -24.35
N HIS A 217 13.98 -15.81 -23.71
CA HIS A 217 15.04 -14.98 -24.26
C HIS A 217 16.37 -15.73 -24.36
N ALA A 218 16.79 -16.42 -23.31
CA ALA A 218 18.00 -17.24 -23.31
C ALA A 218 17.93 -18.36 -24.35
N MET A 219 16.78 -19.00 -24.52
CA MET A 219 16.54 -20.02 -25.54
C MET A 219 16.70 -19.46 -26.97
N LYS A 220 16.12 -18.27 -27.23
CA LYS A 220 16.29 -17.59 -28.54
C LYS A 220 17.75 -17.22 -28.83
N CYS A 221 18.52 -16.86 -27.78
CA CYS A 221 19.94 -16.59 -27.87
C CYS A 221 20.82 -17.84 -27.86
N ARG A 222 20.25 -19.07 -27.89
CA ARG A 222 20.94 -20.36 -27.83
C ARG A 222 21.75 -20.57 -26.54
N HIS A 223 21.43 -19.87 -25.47
CA HIS A 223 22.02 -20.04 -24.14
C HIS A 223 21.22 -21.07 -23.33
N TYR A 224 21.25 -22.35 -23.74
CA TYR A 224 20.37 -23.41 -23.21
C TYR A 224 20.54 -23.64 -21.70
N VAL A 225 21.76 -23.49 -21.14
CA VAL A 225 22.00 -23.63 -19.71
C VAL A 225 21.26 -22.54 -18.95
N TRP A 226 21.36 -21.28 -19.38
CA TRP A 226 20.64 -20.17 -18.76
C TRP A 226 19.13 -20.26 -18.94
N SER A 227 18.68 -20.83 -20.07
CA SER A 227 17.26 -21.14 -20.28
C SER A 227 16.75 -22.15 -19.26
N ALA A 228 17.49 -23.25 -19.03
CA ALA A 228 17.14 -24.25 -18.04
C ALA A 228 17.13 -23.67 -16.61
N VAL A 229 18.16 -22.91 -16.25
CA VAL A 229 18.24 -22.24 -14.94
C VAL A 229 17.05 -21.29 -14.73
N SER A 230 16.72 -20.45 -15.71
CA SER A 230 15.59 -19.52 -15.60
C SER A 230 14.25 -20.26 -15.54
N MET A 231 14.09 -21.38 -16.22
CA MET A 231 12.90 -22.23 -16.12
C MET A 231 12.76 -22.82 -14.71
N LEU A 232 13.86 -23.33 -14.13
CA LEU A 232 13.86 -23.83 -12.76
C LEU A 232 13.48 -22.71 -11.77
N ILE A 233 13.99 -21.49 -11.98
CA ILE A 233 13.59 -20.32 -11.18
C ILE A 233 12.10 -20.03 -11.35
N THR A 234 11.54 -20.10 -12.57
CA THR A 234 10.10 -19.90 -12.81
C THR A 234 9.26 -20.87 -12.00
N ILE A 235 9.62 -22.17 -12.06
CA ILE A 235 8.95 -23.24 -11.31
C ILE A 235 9.11 -23.00 -9.81
N PHE A 236 10.30 -22.66 -9.34
CA PHE A 236 10.60 -22.43 -7.93
C PHE A 236 9.83 -21.25 -7.34
N LEU A 237 9.79 -20.10 -8.04
CA LEU A 237 8.99 -18.95 -7.62
C LEU A 237 7.49 -19.28 -7.60
N SER A 238 7.00 -19.97 -8.63
CA SER A 238 5.59 -20.39 -8.71
C SER A 238 5.23 -21.36 -7.58
N SER A 239 6.13 -22.28 -7.22
CA SER A 239 5.93 -23.18 -6.08
C SER A 239 5.88 -22.39 -4.75
N GLY A 240 6.71 -21.36 -4.58
CA GLY A 240 6.65 -20.45 -3.45
C GLY A 240 5.29 -19.76 -3.32
N VAL A 241 4.72 -19.30 -4.44
CA VAL A 241 3.36 -18.73 -4.48
C VAL A 241 2.32 -19.75 -4.03
N LEU A 242 2.36 -20.98 -4.55
CA LEU A 242 1.43 -22.05 -4.17
C LEU A 242 1.55 -22.40 -2.68
N LEU A 243 2.77 -22.54 -2.18
CA LEU A 243 3.05 -22.86 -0.77
C LEU A 243 2.63 -21.75 0.20
N SER A 244 2.51 -20.50 -0.27
CA SER A 244 1.94 -19.41 0.52
C SER A 244 0.47 -19.62 0.84
N MET A 245 -0.23 -20.44 0.07
CA MET A 245 -1.68 -20.66 0.13
C MET A 245 -2.50 -19.37 -0.07
N SER A 246 -1.94 -18.37 -0.74
CA SER A 246 -2.63 -17.15 -1.12
C SER A 246 -3.41 -17.35 -2.41
N ARG A 247 -4.75 -17.31 -2.33
CA ARG A 247 -5.62 -17.41 -3.51
C ARG A 247 -5.37 -16.29 -4.50
N GLY A 248 -5.33 -15.05 -3.99
CA GLY A 248 -5.06 -13.87 -4.81
C GLY A 248 -3.69 -13.91 -5.45
N GLY A 249 -2.65 -14.33 -4.71
CA GLY A 249 -1.30 -14.50 -5.23
C GLY A 249 -1.19 -15.58 -6.29
N THR A 250 -1.88 -16.72 -6.11
CA THR A 250 -1.90 -17.81 -7.11
C THR A 250 -2.57 -17.36 -8.41
N LEU A 251 -3.73 -16.69 -8.32
CA LEU A 251 -4.42 -16.15 -9.50
C LEU A 251 -3.55 -15.09 -10.20
N ALA A 252 -2.92 -14.20 -9.44
CA ALA A 252 -2.01 -13.19 -9.96
C ALA A 252 -0.81 -13.81 -10.71
N CYS A 253 -0.16 -14.82 -10.12
CA CYS A 253 0.94 -15.53 -10.75
C CYS A 253 0.51 -16.17 -12.08
N LEU A 254 -0.62 -16.87 -12.08
CA LEU A 254 -1.17 -17.50 -13.27
C LEU A 254 -1.48 -16.45 -14.35
N THR A 255 -2.16 -15.37 -14.01
CA THR A 255 -2.47 -14.28 -14.94
C THR A 255 -1.19 -13.67 -15.52
N GLY A 256 -0.17 -13.45 -14.69
CA GLY A 256 1.13 -12.92 -15.13
C GLY A 256 1.83 -13.84 -16.12
N LEU A 257 1.92 -15.14 -15.82
CA LEU A 257 2.54 -16.13 -16.70
C LEU A 257 1.80 -16.28 -18.03
N LEU A 258 0.45 -16.34 -17.99
CA LEU A 258 -0.37 -16.42 -19.19
C LEU A 258 -0.23 -15.16 -20.06
N THR A 259 -0.22 -13.98 -19.46
CA THR A 259 -0.02 -12.72 -20.17
C THR A 259 1.35 -12.68 -20.84
N THR A 260 2.41 -13.09 -20.12
CA THR A 260 3.77 -13.17 -20.70
C THR A 260 3.80 -14.12 -21.88
N THR A 261 3.24 -15.33 -21.75
CA THR A 261 3.15 -16.31 -22.84
C THR A 261 2.36 -15.77 -24.02
N PHE A 262 1.22 -15.12 -23.76
CA PHE A 262 0.39 -14.51 -24.80
C PHE A 262 1.16 -13.45 -25.58
N ILE A 263 1.79 -12.50 -24.90
CA ILE A 263 2.57 -11.43 -25.56
C ILE A 263 3.72 -12.01 -26.39
N ILE A 264 4.45 -13.00 -25.85
CA ILE A 264 5.52 -13.68 -26.60
C ILE A 264 4.95 -14.40 -27.84
N SER A 265 3.79 -15.04 -27.70
CA SER A 265 3.16 -15.78 -28.78
C SER A 265 2.78 -14.91 -29.98
N LEU A 266 2.55 -13.60 -29.78
CA LEU A 266 2.25 -12.67 -30.88
C LEU A 266 3.37 -12.60 -31.92
N GLN A 267 4.61 -12.93 -31.55
CA GLN A 267 5.77 -12.95 -32.43
C GLN A 267 6.11 -14.35 -32.97
N LEU A 268 5.39 -15.39 -32.57
CA LEU A 268 5.68 -16.77 -32.97
C LEU A 268 4.87 -17.18 -34.21
N PRO A 269 5.39 -18.05 -35.07
CA PRO A 269 4.61 -18.68 -36.10
C PRO A 269 3.52 -19.59 -35.51
N TRP A 270 2.45 -19.87 -36.27
CA TRP A 270 1.26 -20.55 -35.77
C TRP A 270 1.54 -21.87 -35.02
N LYS A 271 2.40 -22.73 -35.55
CA LYS A 271 2.73 -24.00 -34.90
C LYS A 271 3.34 -23.82 -33.52
N GLN A 272 4.20 -22.81 -33.37
CA GLN A 272 4.83 -22.48 -32.08
C GLN A 272 3.85 -21.79 -31.11
N LYS A 273 2.87 -21.03 -31.62
CA LYS A 273 1.78 -20.46 -30.78
C LYS A 273 0.96 -21.59 -30.16
N VAL A 274 0.54 -22.57 -30.97
CA VAL A 274 -0.24 -23.72 -30.48
C VAL A 274 0.54 -24.48 -29.42
N LEU A 275 1.83 -24.71 -29.66
CA LEU A 275 2.70 -25.38 -28.69
C LEU A 275 2.83 -24.57 -27.38
N ALA A 276 3.03 -23.25 -27.47
CA ALA A 276 3.14 -22.37 -26.28
C ALA A 276 1.85 -22.39 -25.43
N TYR A 277 0.69 -22.35 -26.07
CA TYR A 277 -0.58 -22.46 -25.36
C TYR A 277 -0.83 -23.86 -24.79
N ALA A 278 -0.50 -24.90 -25.52
CA ALA A 278 -0.62 -26.28 -25.02
C ALA A 278 0.27 -26.51 -23.79
N LEU A 279 1.52 -26.01 -23.81
CA LEU A 279 2.41 -26.06 -22.65
C LEU A 279 1.90 -25.23 -21.47
N SER A 280 1.28 -24.06 -21.72
CA SER A 280 0.67 -23.26 -20.68
C SER A 280 -0.53 -23.96 -20.04
N ILE A 281 -1.38 -24.61 -20.84
CA ILE A 281 -2.50 -25.41 -20.36
C ILE A 281 -1.98 -26.59 -19.55
N LEU A 282 -0.98 -27.32 -20.08
CA LEU A 282 -0.36 -28.44 -19.37
C LEU A 282 0.25 -28.01 -18.03
N PHE A 283 0.89 -26.84 -17.97
CA PHE A 283 1.42 -26.27 -16.74
C PHE A 283 0.29 -25.99 -15.73
N VAL A 284 -0.82 -25.37 -16.16
CA VAL A 284 -1.98 -25.11 -15.29
C VAL A 284 -2.59 -26.41 -14.77
N LEU A 285 -2.76 -27.41 -15.65
CA LEU A 285 -3.26 -28.73 -15.27
C LEU A 285 -2.30 -29.42 -14.30
N GLY A 286 -0.98 -29.36 -14.56
CA GLY A 286 0.05 -29.88 -13.67
C GLY A 286 0.03 -29.24 -12.29
N CYS A 287 -0.14 -27.91 -12.21
CA CYS A 287 -0.37 -27.22 -10.94
C CYS A 287 -1.64 -27.73 -10.24
N GLY A 288 -2.73 -27.95 -10.99
CA GLY A 288 -3.97 -28.52 -10.47
C GLY A 288 -3.78 -29.92 -9.87
N VAL A 289 -3.03 -30.77 -10.57
CA VAL A 289 -2.68 -32.12 -10.08
C VAL A 289 -1.85 -32.05 -8.80
N ILE A 290 -0.81 -31.19 -8.77
CA ILE A 290 0.03 -30.99 -7.57
C ILE A 290 -0.83 -30.54 -6.38
N VAL A 291 -1.70 -29.57 -6.60
CA VAL A 291 -2.61 -29.06 -5.55
C VAL A 291 -3.55 -30.17 -5.06
N HIS A 292 -3.99 -31.06 -5.94
CA HIS A 292 -4.83 -32.20 -5.58
C HIS A 292 -4.06 -33.30 -4.82
N GLN A 293 -2.84 -33.58 -5.22
CA GLN A 293 -2.01 -34.67 -4.66
C GLN A 293 -1.34 -34.29 -3.32
N VAL A 294 -1.10 -32.99 -3.08
CA VAL A 294 -0.51 -32.55 -1.81
C VAL A 294 -1.62 -32.37 -0.77
N PRO A 295 -1.70 -33.20 0.29
CA PRO A 295 -2.82 -33.20 1.22
C PRO A 295 -3.09 -31.83 1.85
N MET A 296 -2.04 -31.06 2.16
CA MET A 296 -2.16 -29.73 2.75
C MET A 296 -2.79 -28.70 1.77
N LEU A 297 -2.45 -28.78 0.47
CA LEU A 297 -3.03 -27.91 -0.55
C LEU A 297 -4.46 -28.34 -0.88
N HIS A 298 -4.71 -29.66 -0.97
CA HIS A 298 -6.05 -30.23 -1.18
C HIS A 298 -7.01 -29.88 -0.05
N ALA A 299 -6.60 -30.07 1.21
CA ALA A 299 -7.38 -29.67 2.37
C ALA A 299 -7.75 -28.17 2.32
N ARG A 300 -6.84 -27.33 1.80
CA ARG A 300 -7.09 -25.89 1.63
C ARG A 300 -8.13 -25.60 0.54
N LEU A 301 -8.14 -26.36 -0.56
CA LEU A 301 -9.19 -26.27 -1.59
C LEU A 301 -10.56 -26.61 -1.03
N ILE A 302 -10.65 -27.67 -0.20
CA ILE A 302 -11.89 -28.05 0.48
C ILE A 302 -12.34 -26.94 1.44
N GLN A 303 -11.42 -26.34 2.19
CA GLN A 303 -11.71 -25.20 3.07
C GLN A 303 -12.29 -23.99 2.31
N TRP A 304 -12.03 -23.85 1.00
CA TRP A 304 -12.65 -22.76 0.22
C TRP A 304 -14.18 -22.85 0.14
N ARG A 305 -14.73 -24.03 0.35
CA ARG A 305 -16.18 -24.29 0.41
C ARG A 305 -16.73 -24.26 1.84
N SER A 306 -15.88 -24.03 2.84
CA SER A 306 -16.34 -23.99 4.23
C SER A 306 -17.17 -22.73 4.50
N PRO A 307 -18.19 -22.80 5.38
CA PRO A 307 -19.00 -21.64 5.78
C PRO A 307 -18.14 -20.47 6.25
N ALA A 308 -17.10 -20.71 7.05
CA ALA A 308 -16.18 -19.69 7.55
C ALA A 308 -15.42 -18.97 6.41
N THR A 309 -15.10 -19.66 5.31
CA THR A 309 -14.44 -19.04 4.15
C THR A 309 -15.41 -18.22 3.32
N ILE A 310 -16.66 -18.66 3.20
CA ILE A 310 -17.73 -17.91 2.53
C ILE A 310 -18.03 -16.65 3.35
N GLU A 311 -18.12 -16.75 4.67
CA GLU A 311 -18.29 -15.62 5.57
C GLU A 311 -17.13 -14.62 5.46
N ALA A 312 -15.89 -15.10 5.48
CA ALA A 312 -14.72 -14.22 5.29
C ALA A 312 -14.70 -13.53 3.90
N ALA A 313 -15.27 -14.15 2.88
CA ALA A 313 -15.44 -13.52 1.57
C ALA A 313 -16.58 -12.48 1.60
N SER A 314 -17.70 -12.78 2.24
CA SER A 314 -18.81 -11.82 2.39
C SER A 314 -18.37 -10.57 3.16
N MET A 315 -17.56 -10.73 4.22
CA MET A 315 -16.97 -9.60 4.95
C MET A 315 -16.13 -8.68 4.07
N ARG A 316 -15.42 -9.20 3.05
CA ARG A 316 -14.71 -8.35 2.09
C ARG A 316 -15.65 -7.52 1.23
N PHE A 317 -16.74 -8.11 0.75
CA PHE A 317 -17.76 -7.37 0.01
C PHE A 317 -18.40 -6.27 0.86
N ASP A 318 -18.63 -6.53 2.15
CA ASP A 318 -19.10 -5.50 3.08
C ASP A 318 -18.09 -4.35 3.20
N VAL A 319 -16.80 -4.66 3.36
CA VAL A 319 -15.75 -3.64 3.40
C VAL A 319 -15.70 -2.84 2.08
N TRP A 320 -15.86 -3.49 0.93
CA TRP A 320 -15.88 -2.79 -0.36
C TRP A 320 -17.09 -1.87 -0.49
N ARG A 321 -18.28 -2.37 -0.07
CA ARG A 321 -19.51 -1.56 -0.02
C ARG A 321 -19.34 -0.33 0.87
N ASP A 322 -18.81 -0.54 2.07
CA ASP A 322 -18.55 0.54 3.03
C ASP A 322 -17.48 1.53 2.51
N SER A 323 -16.47 1.02 1.80
CA SER A 323 -15.46 1.87 1.13
C SER A 323 -16.06 2.77 0.04
N LEU A 324 -17.11 2.30 -0.65
CA LEU A 324 -17.85 3.13 -1.61
C LEU A 324 -18.63 4.25 -0.90
N GLN A 325 -19.04 4.09 0.37
CA GLN A 325 -19.64 5.19 1.12
C GLN A 325 -18.57 6.27 1.43
N VAL A 326 -17.33 5.86 1.72
CA VAL A 326 -16.21 6.81 1.83
C VAL A 326 -16.02 7.58 0.51
N ALA A 327 -16.01 6.87 -0.64
CA ALA A 327 -15.88 7.51 -1.95
C ALA A 327 -17.02 8.52 -2.23
N LYS A 328 -18.24 8.19 -1.83
CA LYS A 328 -19.40 9.12 -1.94
C LYS A 328 -19.26 10.35 -1.03
N ALA A 329 -18.69 10.19 0.15
CA ALA A 329 -18.47 11.30 1.09
C ALA A 329 -17.32 12.23 0.63
N TYR A 330 -16.35 11.70 -0.13
CA TYR A 330 -15.18 12.43 -0.62
C TYR A 330 -14.99 12.29 -2.13
N PRO A 331 -15.95 12.69 -2.99
CA PRO A 331 -15.98 12.29 -4.41
C PRO A 331 -14.87 12.90 -5.27
N VAL A 332 -14.48 14.16 -5.02
CA VAL A 332 -13.63 14.93 -5.94
C VAL A 332 -12.15 14.60 -5.76
N ILE A 333 -11.62 14.84 -4.56
CA ILE A 333 -10.20 14.67 -4.22
C ILE A 333 -9.94 13.52 -3.25
N GLY A 334 -10.97 12.77 -2.88
CA GLY A 334 -10.88 11.68 -1.92
C GLY A 334 -10.62 12.13 -0.48
N ALA A 335 -10.51 11.17 0.43
CA ALA A 335 -10.20 11.44 1.84
C ALA A 335 -8.72 11.79 2.07
N GLY A 336 -7.89 11.53 1.10
CA GLY A 336 -6.43 11.64 1.13
C GLY A 336 -5.77 10.27 0.94
N PRO A 337 -4.66 10.21 0.20
CA PRO A 337 -3.91 8.97 0.01
C PRO A 337 -3.52 8.34 1.34
N ASN A 338 -3.75 7.04 1.50
CA ASN A 338 -3.51 6.28 2.73
C ASN A 338 -4.26 6.82 3.98
N ALA A 339 -5.42 7.47 3.75
CA ALA A 339 -6.28 7.98 4.82
C ALA A 339 -7.44 7.04 5.16
N PHE A 340 -7.58 5.90 4.48
CA PHE A 340 -8.70 4.97 4.62
C PHE A 340 -9.03 4.64 6.07
N ARG A 341 -8.05 4.23 6.87
CA ARG A 341 -8.26 3.84 8.28
C ARG A 341 -8.76 5.00 9.16
N ALA A 342 -8.54 6.26 8.76
CA ALA A 342 -8.97 7.42 9.53
C ALA A 342 -10.44 7.79 9.25
N VAL A 343 -10.97 7.40 8.09
CA VAL A 343 -12.33 7.75 7.65
C VAL A 343 -13.28 6.56 7.56
N TYR A 344 -12.77 5.36 7.31
CA TYR A 344 -13.57 4.15 7.19
C TYR A 344 -14.49 3.88 8.39
N PRO A 345 -14.04 4.06 9.67
CA PRO A 345 -14.89 3.80 10.82
C PRO A 345 -16.21 4.60 10.81
N GLN A 346 -16.19 5.83 10.33
CA GLN A 346 -17.36 6.70 10.23
C GLN A 346 -18.39 6.21 9.20
N HIS A 347 -17.92 5.53 8.14
CA HIS A 347 -18.74 5.15 6.99
C HIS A 347 -19.07 3.65 6.93
N ARG A 348 -18.53 2.84 7.83
CA ARG A 348 -18.83 1.40 7.88
C ARG A 348 -20.26 1.18 8.37
N LEU A 349 -20.93 0.26 7.72
CA LEU A 349 -22.28 -0.17 8.10
C LEU A 349 -22.27 -1.38 9.05
N THR A 350 -21.15 -2.11 9.08
CA THR A 350 -20.97 -3.30 9.91
C THR A 350 -20.51 -2.94 11.31
N SER A 351 -21.05 -3.63 12.32
CA SER A 351 -20.65 -3.45 13.73
C SER A 351 -19.44 -4.32 14.10
N GLU A 352 -18.39 -4.33 13.27
CA GLU A 352 -17.18 -5.07 13.57
C GLU A 352 -16.39 -4.46 14.73
N ARG A 353 -15.75 -5.33 15.54
CA ARG A 353 -14.89 -4.93 16.65
C ARG A 353 -13.54 -4.37 16.17
N ALA A 354 -13.06 -4.87 15.04
CA ALA A 354 -11.77 -4.49 14.47
C ALA A 354 -11.90 -3.29 13.53
N THR A 355 -11.00 -2.33 13.64
CA THR A 355 -10.78 -1.30 12.62
C THR A 355 -10.01 -1.90 11.45
N ARG A 356 -10.44 -1.60 10.22
CA ARG A 356 -9.74 -2.01 9.00
C ARG A 356 -8.77 -0.93 8.57
N ASP A 357 -7.52 -1.28 8.36
CA ASP A 357 -6.51 -0.36 7.87
C ASP A 357 -6.59 -0.18 6.35
N PHE A 358 -7.11 -1.19 5.63
CA PHE A 358 -7.21 -1.23 4.17
C PHE A 358 -8.53 -1.88 3.72
N ALA A 359 -8.99 -1.50 2.52
CA ALA A 359 -10.20 -2.06 1.90
C ALA A 359 -10.00 -3.49 1.35
N GLU A 360 -8.78 -4.01 1.32
CA GLU A 360 -8.41 -5.27 0.66
C GLU A 360 -8.85 -5.32 -0.83
N ASN A 361 -8.93 -4.17 -1.46
CA ASN A 361 -9.17 -3.94 -2.88
C ASN A 361 -8.60 -2.56 -3.23
N GLU A 362 -7.51 -2.55 -3.96
CA GLU A 362 -6.78 -1.32 -4.28
C GLU A 362 -7.62 -0.34 -5.10
N TYR A 363 -8.47 -0.82 -6.01
CA TYR A 363 -9.26 0.04 -6.89
C TYR A 363 -10.31 0.84 -6.11
N VAL A 364 -11.05 0.15 -5.24
CA VAL A 364 -12.07 0.79 -4.40
C VAL A 364 -11.41 1.73 -3.40
N GLN A 365 -10.30 1.30 -2.80
CA GLN A 365 -9.55 2.12 -1.85
C GLN A 365 -8.96 3.35 -2.53
N TRP A 366 -8.40 3.20 -3.74
CA TRP A 366 -7.86 4.31 -4.50
C TRP A 366 -8.92 5.37 -4.77
N LEU A 367 -10.12 4.96 -5.20
CA LEU A 367 -11.24 5.87 -5.42
C LEU A 367 -11.66 6.60 -4.13
N ALA A 368 -11.76 5.87 -3.01
CA ALA A 368 -12.12 6.46 -1.72
C ALA A 368 -11.08 7.48 -1.22
N GLU A 369 -9.79 7.22 -1.47
CA GLU A 369 -8.70 8.04 -0.97
C GLU A 369 -8.31 9.20 -1.88
N THR A 370 -8.43 9.05 -3.22
CA THR A 370 -7.97 10.06 -4.18
C THR A 370 -9.10 10.68 -5.01
N GLY A 371 -10.33 10.18 -4.84
CA GLY A 371 -11.50 10.64 -5.55
C GLY A 371 -11.39 10.46 -7.07
N ILE A 372 -12.25 11.17 -7.80
CA ILE A 372 -12.26 11.12 -9.26
C ILE A 372 -10.96 11.68 -9.86
N ILE A 373 -10.43 12.77 -9.30
CA ILE A 373 -9.21 13.41 -9.84
C ILE A 373 -8.02 12.46 -9.80
N GLY A 374 -7.71 11.89 -8.63
CA GLY A 374 -6.58 10.97 -8.51
C GLY A 374 -6.78 9.68 -9.30
N THR A 375 -8.03 9.22 -9.43
CA THR A 375 -8.37 8.04 -10.24
C THR A 375 -8.12 8.29 -11.72
N LEU A 376 -8.55 9.44 -12.25
CA LEU A 376 -8.29 9.81 -13.65
C LEU A 376 -6.80 9.96 -13.95
N LEU A 377 -6.02 10.53 -13.02
CA LEU A 377 -4.57 10.63 -13.17
C LEU A 377 -3.89 9.25 -13.19
N ALA A 378 -4.30 8.34 -12.31
CA ALA A 378 -3.79 6.96 -12.30
C ALA A 378 -4.15 6.21 -13.59
N LEU A 379 -5.39 6.35 -14.07
CA LEU A 379 -5.83 5.78 -15.35
C LEU A 379 -5.06 6.35 -16.53
N ALA A 380 -4.76 7.65 -16.55
CA ALA A 380 -3.95 8.27 -17.59
C ALA A 380 -2.52 7.71 -17.61
N ILE A 381 -1.90 7.50 -16.43
CA ILE A 381 -0.58 6.87 -16.34
C ILE A 381 -0.64 5.42 -16.84
N ALA A 382 -1.64 4.64 -16.39
CA ALA A 382 -1.84 3.27 -16.83
C ALA A 382 -2.05 3.18 -18.34
N TRP A 383 -2.82 4.11 -18.92
CA TRP A 383 -3.05 4.21 -20.36
C TRP A 383 -1.75 4.47 -21.15
N ILE A 384 -0.91 5.41 -20.68
CA ILE A 384 0.39 5.67 -21.31
C ILE A 384 1.27 4.42 -21.29
N ILE A 385 1.30 3.70 -20.17
CA ILE A 385 2.04 2.43 -20.06
C ILE A 385 1.48 1.40 -21.04
N LEU A 386 0.16 1.23 -21.06
CA LEU A 386 -0.52 0.28 -21.95
C LEU A 386 -0.27 0.57 -23.43
N GLN A 387 -0.36 1.85 -23.84
CA GLN A 387 -0.05 2.26 -25.21
C GLN A 387 1.39 1.87 -25.60
N LYS A 388 2.35 1.98 -24.67
CA LYS A 388 3.75 1.58 -24.92
C LYS A 388 3.91 0.07 -25.06
N ILE A 389 3.12 -0.70 -24.33
CA ILE A 389 3.12 -2.17 -24.42
C ILE A 389 2.50 -2.65 -25.74
N ILE A 390 1.42 -2.00 -26.19
CA ILE A 390 0.67 -2.41 -27.39
C ILE A 390 1.32 -1.92 -28.68
N LYS A 391 1.96 -0.76 -28.66
CA LYS A 391 2.51 -0.13 -29.87
C LYS A 391 3.71 -0.92 -30.39
N LYS A 392 3.51 -1.62 -31.50
CA LYS A 392 4.59 -2.24 -32.27
C LYS A 392 5.47 -1.17 -32.92
N ASP A 393 6.77 -1.43 -33.00
CA ASP A 393 7.65 -0.62 -33.84
C ASP A 393 7.42 -1.01 -35.31
N ASN A 394 6.83 -0.09 -36.09
CA ASN A 394 6.47 -0.36 -37.49
C ASN A 394 7.65 -0.63 -38.41
N LYS A 395 8.89 -0.46 -37.93
CA LYS A 395 10.11 -0.67 -38.72
C LYS A 395 10.73 -2.07 -38.55
N GLN A 396 10.36 -2.79 -37.51
CA GLN A 396 10.79 -4.16 -37.25
C GLN A 396 9.62 -4.88 -36.60
N ASP A 397 9.19 -6.03 -37.11
CA ASP A 397 8.14 -6.88 -36.49
C ASP A 397 8.51 -7.39 -35.07
N SER A 398 9.35 -6.66 -34.36
CA SER A 398 9.88 -6.98 -33.03
C SER A 398 9.38 -6.00 -31.96
N PHE A 399 9.35 -6.43 -30.72
CA PHE A 399 9.06 -5.56 -29.58
C PHE A 399 10.17 -4.52 -29.37
N PRO A 400 9.84 -3.31 -28.90
CA PRO A 400 10.81 -2.27 -28.61
C PRO A 400 11.82 -2.66 -27.50
N SER A 401 11.48 -3.65 -26.67
CA SER A 401 12.37 -4.24 -25.66
C SER A 401 12.11 -5.75 -25.54
N PRO A 402 13.15 -6.59 -25.39
CA PRO A 402 13.00 -8.03 -25.16
C PRO A 402 12.31 -8.34 -23.81
N TRP A 403 12.27 -7.37 -22.89
CA TRP A 403 11.67 -7.47 -21.55
C TRP A 403 10.23 -6.97 -21.46
N LEU A 404 9.67 -6.49 -22.58
CA LEU A 404 8.27 -6.03 -22.63
C LEU A 404 7.27 -7.12 -22.20
N PRO A 405 7.41 -8.40 -22.62
CA PRO A 405 6.52 -9.46 -22.13
C PRO A 405 6.59 -9.67 -20.61
N ALA A 406 7.80 -9.54 -20.03
CA ALA A 406 7.99 -9.63 -18.58
C ALA A 406 7.26 -8.49 -17.85
N ALA A 407 7.42 -7.25 -18.33
CA ALA A 407 6.75 -6.09 -17.76
C ALA A 407 5.23 -6.19 -17.87
N ALA A 408 4.70 -6.63 -19.02
CA ALA A 408 3.29 -6.85 -19.24
C ALA A 408 2.72 -7.94 -18.29
N GLY A 409 3.43 -9.05 -18.14
CA GLY A 409 3.06 -10.11 -17.21
C GLY A 409 3.10 -9.68 -15.76
N ALA A 410 4.14 -8.93 -15.35
CA ALA A 410 4.23 -8.37 -14.00
C ALA A 410 3.09 -7.39 -13.71
N LEU A 411 2.73 -6.52 -14.67
CA LEU A 411 1.58 -5.61 -14.55
C LEU A 411 0.25 -6.36 -14.44
N ALA A 412 0.06 -7.41 -15.25
CA ALA A 412 -1.15 -8.23 -15.20
C ALA A 412 -1.28 -8.96 -13.86
N ALA A 413 -0.16 -9.52 -13.35
CA ALA A 413 -0.11 -10.10 -12.01
C ALA A 413 -0.46 -9.08 -10.94
N ALA A 414 0.13 -7.88 -11.00
CA ALA A 414 -0.12 -6.80 -10.07
C ALA A 414 -1.59 -6.35 -10.09
N ALA A 415 -2.15 -6.12 -11.28
CA ALA A 415 -3.54 -5.73 -11.45
C ALA A 415 -4.52 -6.79 -10.91
N THR A 416 -4.25 -8.07 -11.17
CA THR A 416 -5.05 -9.17 -10.63
C THR A 416 -4.97 -9.24 -9.11
N HIS A 417 -3.76 -9.13 -8.53
CA HIS A 417 -3.61 -9.16 -7.07
C HIS A 417 -4.30 -7.98 -6.38
N ALA A 418 -4.27 -6.80 -7.01
CA ALA A 418 -4.90 -5.58 -6.53
C ALA A 418 -6.45 -5.66 -6.41
N THR A 419 -7.10 -6.64 -7.03
CA THR A 419 -8.56 -6.86 -6.86
C THR A 419 -8.93 -7.40 -5.48
N VAL A 420 -7.99 -8.05 -4.79
CA VAL A 420 -8.24 -8.79 -3.52
C VAL A 420 -7.24 -8.48 -2.42
N ASP A 421 -6.35 -7.50 -2.65
CA ASP A 421 -5.31 -7.07 -1.71
C ASP A 421 -4.93 -5.60 -2.01
N PHE A 422 -3.95 -5.06 -1.27
CA PHE A 422 -3.43 -3.68 -1.39
C PHE A 422 -1.93 -3.61 -1.74
N PRO A 423 -1.48 -4.27 -2.85
CA PRO A 423 -0.05 -4.40 -3.16
C PRO A 423 0.65 -3.06 -3.41
N PHE A 424 -0.06 -2.04 -3.92
CA PHE A 424 0.52 -0.73 -4.21
C PHE A 424 0.78 0.14 -2.98
N ARG A 425 0.54 -0.39 -1.76
CA ARG A 425 0.93 0.20 -0.49
C ARG A 425 2.24 -0.36 0.06
N LEU A 426 2.76 -1.39 -0.57
CA LEU A 426 3.97 -2.10 -0.15
C LEU A 426 5.19 -1.60 -0.92
N PRO A 427 6.19 -1.01 -0.26
CA PRO A 427 7.38 -0.47 -0.92
C PRO A 427 8.12 -1.47 -1.80
N ILE A 428 8.32 -2.70 -1.32
CA ILE A 428 8.98 -3.74 -2.13
C ILE A 428 8.25 -3.99 -3.45
N TYR A 429 6.91 -4.01 -3.39
CA TYR A 429 6.07 -4.33 -4.54
C TYR A 429 6.12 -3.22 -5.58
N THR A 430 5.83 -1.97 -5.16
CA THR A 430 5.76 -0.82 -6.07
C THR A 430 7.11 -0.43 -6.64
N ILE A 431 8.18 -0.47 -5.84
CA ILE A 431 9.54 -0.16 -6.30
C ILE A 431 10.01 -1.23 -7.31
N SER A 432 9.79 -2.52 -7.02
CA SER A 432 10.14 -3.60 -7.95
C SER A 432 9.33 -3.54 -9.24
N LEU A 433 8.01 -3.29 -9.14
CA LEU A 433 7.14 -3.18 -10.31
C LEU A 433 7.52 -1.97 -11.17
N ALA A 434 7.80 -0.83 -10.57
CA ALA A 434 8.27 0.37 -11.29
C ALA A 434 9.58 0.10 -12.04
N ALA A 435 10.52 -0.59 -11.41
CA ALA A 435 11.76 -1.01 -12.04
C ALA A 435 11.52 -1.97 -13.23
N LEU A 436 10.64 -2.96 -13.07
CA LEU A 436 10.30 -3.92 -14.12
C LEU A 436 9.58 -3.26 -15.30
N VAL A 437 8.61 -2.39 -15.02
CA VAL A 437 7.86 -1.66 -16.05
C VAL A 437 8.77 -0.77 -16.88
N ALA A 438 9.79 -0.15 -16.27
CA ALA A 438 10.77 0.65 -16.98
C ALA A 438 11.53 -0.14 -18.06
N LEU A 439 11.68 -1.45 -17.88
CA LEU A 439 12.37 -2.33 -18.85
C LEU A 439 11.55 -2.60 -20.12
N ALA A 440 10.25 -2.26 -20.15
CA ALA A 440 9.44 -2.31 -21.37
C ALA A 440 9.89 -1.28 -22.42
N TRP A 441 10.58 -0.23 -22.01
CA TRP A 441 11.16 0.77 -22.91
C TRP A 441 12.50 0.28 -23.49
N PRO A 442 12.86 0.72 -24.73
CA PRO A 442 14.17 0.43 -25.31
C PRO A 442 15.30 0.85 -24.36
N ALA A 443 16.36 0.05 -24.30
CA ALA A 443 17.57 0.47 -23.61
C ALA A 443 18.24 1.65 -24.35
N PRO A 444 18.86 2.60 -23.65
CA PRO A 444 19.65 3.63 -24.30
C PRO A 444 20.83 2.97 -25.04
N LEU A 445 21.03 3.34 -26.28
CA LEU A 445 22.26 3.01 -27.03
C LEU A 445 23.43 3.72 -26.32
N SER A 446 24.58 3.09 -26.24
CA SER A 446 25.69 3.39 -25.31
C SER A 446 26.22 4.83 -25.30
N ASN A 447 25.84 5.69 -26.25
CA ASN A 447 26.28 7.10 -26.36
C ASN A 447 25.13 8.05 -26.73
N ALA A 448 23.88 7.61 -26.77
CA ALA A 448 22.78 8.51 -27.08
C ALA A 448 22.31 9.21 -25.79
N ASN A 449 22.43 10.52 -25.76
CA ASN A 449 21.78 11.35 -24.75
C ASN A 449 20.28 11.13 -24.86
N MET A 450 19.71 10.32 -23.96
CA MET A 450 18.26 10.20 -23.88
C MET A 450 17.72 11.53 -23.39
N PRO A 451 16.76 12.15 -24.11
CA PRO A 451 16.16 13.38 -23.62
C PRO A 451 15.45 13.10 -22.29
N VAL A 452 15.94 13.70 -21.23
CA VAL A 452 15.30 13.69 -19.93
C VAL A 452 14.31 14.86 -19.90
N SER A 453 13.09 14.60 -19.51
CA SER A 453 12.13 15.67 -19.25
C SER A 453 12.54 16.39 -17.96
N GLY A 454 12.62 17.70 -17.98
CA GLY A 454 12.86 18.50 -16.77
C GLY A 454 11.86 18.19 -15.64
N THR A 455 10.65 17.70 -15.98
CA THR A 455 9.66 17.21 -15.03
C THR A 455 10.19 16.05 -14.18
N HIS A 456 10.95 15.11 -14.76
CA HIS A 456 11.51 13.98 -14.02
C HIS A 456 12.53 14.44 -13.00
N THR A 457 13.44 15.34 -13.41
CA THR A 457 14.45 15.94 -12.53
C THR A 457 13.79 16.69 -11.39
N MET A 458 12.73 17.46 -11.66
CA MET A 458 11.97 18.19 -10.64
C MET A 458 11.26 17.24 -9.66
N VAL A 459 10.54 16.23 -10.12
CA VAL A 459 9.86 15.25 -9.23
C VAL A 459 10.87 14.57 -8.32
N VAL A 460 12.00 14.12 -8.87
CA VAL A 460 13.03 13.43 -8.09
C VAL A 460 13.74 14.39 -7.13
N GLY A 461 14.09 15.60 -7.57
CA GLY A 461 14.80 16.61 -6.76
C GLY A 461 13.94 17.15 -5.61
N ILE A 462 12.72 17.60 -5.91
CA ILE A 462 11.76 18.05 -4.88
C ILE A 462 11.41 16.90 -3.95
N GLY A 463 11.22 15.70 -4.50
CA GLY A 463 10.94 14.51 -3.74
C GLY A 463 12.03 14.15 -2.75
N LEU A 464 13.31 14.25 -3.16
CA LEU A 464 14.45 14.03 -2.26
C LEU A 464 14.46 15.07 -1.13
N LEU A 465 14.25 16.35 -1.46
CA LEU A 465 14.17 17.40 -0.45
C LEU A 465 13.05 17.13 0.56
N LEU A 466 11.86 16.79 0.08
CA LEU A 466 10.73 16.43 0.95
C LEU A 466 11.04 15.20 1.81
N ALA A 467 11.67 14.17 1.27
CA ALA A 467 12.06 12.97 2.01
C ALA A 467 13.02 13.31 3.16
N ILE A 468 13.99 14.20 2.92
CA ILE A 468 14.94 14.65 3.96
C ILE A 468 14.24 15.51 5.02
N LEU A 469 13.44 16.50 4.61
CA LEU A 469 12.76 17.41 5.52
C LEU A 469 11.72 16.71 6.40
N THR A 470 11.14 15.62 5.93
CA THR A 470 10.09 14.87 6.64
C THR A 470 10.63 13.71 7.46
N LEU A 471 11.95 13.47 7.45
CA LEU A 471 12.59 12.39 8.21
C LEU A 471 12.17 12.34 9.68
N PRO A 472 12.16 13.46 10.45
CA PRO A 472 11.75 13.44 11.85
C PRO A 472 10.26 13.15 12.04
N ALA A 473 9.41 13.60 11.10
CA ALA A 473 7.96 13.47 11.23
C ALA A 473 7.46 12.05 10.97
N ASN A 474 8.08 11.32 10.05
CA ASN A 474 7.69 9.95 9.70
C ASN A 474 7.95 8.93 10.80
N LEU A 475 8.96 9.16 11.62
CA LEU A 475 9.34 8.24 12.69
C LEU A 475 8.43 8.38 13.93
N SER A 476 7.60 9.42 14.02
CA SER A 476 6.93 9.80 15.28
C SER A 476 5.41 9.63 15.34
N LEU A 477 4.69 9.34 14.23
CA LEU A 477 3.23 9.55 14.22
C LEU A 477 2.36 8.34 13.82
N ASP A 478 2.88 7.13 13.79
CA ASP A 478 2.24 6.19 12.88
C ASP A 478 1.69 4.87 13.36
N ALA A 479 1.96 4.44 14.55
CA ALA A 479 1.35 3.22 15.04
C ALA A 479 0.20 3.56 16.01
N PRO A 480 -0.94 2.84 15.96
CA PRO A 480 -1.97 2.93 17.00
C PRO A 480 -1.40 2.76 18.41
N SER A 481 -0.37 1.91 18.56
CA SER A 481 0.41 1.76 19.79
C SER A 481 1.16 3.03 20.19
N MET A 482 1.74 3.77 19.24
CA MET A 482 2.43 5.04 19.52
C MET A 482 1.45 6.13 19.95
N ILE A 483 0.25 6.20 19.34
CA ILE A 483 -0.81 7.10 19.78
C ILE A 483 -1.27 6.71 21.19
N ALA A 484 -1.37 5.41 21.48
CA ALA A 484 -1.79 4.91 22.79
C ALA A 484 -0.85 5.31 23.93
N SER A 485 0.45 5.46 23.68
CA SER A 485 1.47 5.82 24.66
C SER A 485 2.00 7.25 24.53
N ALA A 486 1.49 8.04 23.56
CA ALA A 486 2.03 9.36 23.25
C ALA A 486 1.75 10.39 24.37
N PRO A 487 2.68 11.31 24.63
CA PRO A 487 2.45 12.43 25.53
C PRO A 487 1.42 13.41 24.94
N PRO A 488 0.73 14.22 25.78
CA PRO A 488 -0.37 15.11 25.37
C PRO A 488 -0.06 15.99 24.16
N ALA A 489 1.10 16.62 24.11
CA ALA A 489 1.49 17.49 23.00
C ALA A 489 1.56 16.76 21.63
N LYS A 490 1.96 15.49 21.62
CA LYS A 490 1.97 14.67 20.38
C LYS A 490 0.56 14.30 19.96
N ILE A 491 -0.36 14.08 20.90
CA ILE A 491 -1.75 13.70 20.62
C ILE A 491 -2.52 14.86 19.98
N LEU A 492 -2.31 16.10 20.44
CA LEU A 492 -2.93 17.25 19.78
C LEU A 492 -2.43 17.47 18.35
N ARG A 493 -1.13 17.21 18.10
CA ARG A 493 -0.62 17.20 16.72
C ARG A 493 -1.28 16.10 15.89
N ALA A 494 -1.51 14.91 16.48
CA ALA A 494 -2.20 13.82 15.81
C ALA A 494 -3.67 14.16 15.54
N LEU A 495 -4.37 14.85 16.45
CA LEU A 495 -5.73 15.32 16.25
C LEU A 495 -5.83 16.29 15.06
N ARG A 496 -4.91 17.22 14.94
CA ARG A 496 -4.84 18.12 13.78
C ARG A 496 -4.51 17.38 12.48
N ALA A 497 -3.61 16.40 12.55
CA ALA A 497 -3.15 15.62 11.39
C ALA A 497 -4.20 14.61 10.89
N ALA A 498 -5.11 14.16 11.76
CA ALA A 498 -6.14 13.18 11.46
C ALA A 498 -7.42 13.45 12.26
N PRO A 499 -8.15 14.54 11.95
CA PRO A 499 -9.28 15.03 12.75
C PRO A 499 -10.50 14.11 12.75
N THR A 500 -10.60 13.17 11.83
CA THR A 500 -11.68 12.17 11.78
C THR A 500 -11.29 10.81 12.35
N TYR A 501 -10.07 10.67 12.91
CA TYR A 501 -9.59 9.37 13.37
C TYR A 501 -10.03 9.09 14.83
N PRO A 502 -10.97 8.16 15.07
CA PRO A 502 -11.59 7.95 16.39
C PRO A 502 -10.60 7.63 17.51
N LEU A 503 -9.51 6.92 17.17
CA LEU A 503 -8.49 6.52 18.14
C LEU A 503 -7.81 7.73 18.79
N VAL A 504 -7.62 8.82 18.05
CA VAL A 504 -6.99 10.05 18.58
C VAL A 504 -7.90 10.70 19.61
N TRP A 505 -9.19 10.88 19.28
CA TRP A 505 -10.21 11.42 20.18
C TRP A 505 -10.35 10.59 21.44
N ARG A 506 -10.45 9.26 21.29
CA ARG A 506 -10.50 8.33 22.43
C ARG A 506 -9.28 8.49 23.34
N ARG A 507 -8.10 8.71 22.78
CA ARG A 507 -6.87 8.87 23.57
C ARG A 507 -6.83 10.21 24.30
N CYS A 508 -7.23 11.30 23.66
CA CYS A 508 -7.41 12.59 24.33
C CYS A 508 -8.35 12.46 25.53
N SER A 509 -9.50 11.85 25.30
CA SER A 509 -10.49 11.54 26.34
C SER A 509 -9.91 10.71 27.49
N ALA A 510 -9.11 9.69 27.20
CA ALA A 510 -8.52 8.82 28.22
C ALA A 510 -7.52 9.57 29.13
N ILE A 511 -6.75 10.52 28.56
CA ILE A 511 -5.79 11.33 29.31
C ILE A 511 -6.50 12.26 30.26
N LEU A 512 -7.57 12.96 29.80
CA LEU A 512 -8.34 13.87 30.64
C LEU A 512 -9.09 13.10 31.75
N TRP A 513 -9.61 11.93 31.43
CA TRP A 513 -10.33 11.09 32.40
C TRP A 513 -9.47 10.67 33.59
N GLN A 514 -8.17 10.49 33.38
CA GLN A 514 -7.20 10.15 34.44
C GLN A 514 -6.93 11.34 35.39
N LYS A 515 -7.27 12.55 34.98
CA LYS A 515 -7.21 13.75 35.81
C LYS A 515 -8.48 13.82 36.64
N HIS A 516 -8.41 13.93 37.95
CA HIS A 516 -9.57 13.84 38.83
C HIS A 516 -10.40 15.15 38.93
N GLU A 517 -10.06 16.17 38.14
CA GLU A 517 -10.75 17.48 38.12
C GLU A 517 -12.11 17.35 37.38
N PRO A 518 -13.24 17.86 37.96
CA PRO A 518 -14.56 17.70 37.38
C PRO A 518 -14.68 18.24 35.96
N GLU A 519 -14.17 19.42 35.66
CA GLU A 519 -14.23 20.07 34.34
C GLU A 519 -13.52 19.21 33.28
N GLN A 520 -12.35 18.65 33.61
CA GLN A 520 -11.59 17.82 32.71
C GLN A 520 -12.28 16.46 32.44
N ARG A 521 -13.04 15.94 33.42
CA ARG A 521 -13.84 14.74 33.24
C ARG A 521 -15.04 14.97 32.33
N HIS A 522 -15.73 16.14 32.42
CA HIS A 522 -16.79 16.49 31.48
C HIS A 522 -16.22 16.60 30.05
N MET A 523 -15.13 17.36 29.87
CA MET A 523 -14.45 17.44 28.58
C MET A 523 -14.02 16.05 28.05
N ALA A 524 -13.57 15.13 28.93
CA ALA A 524 -13.24 13.76 28.53
C ALA A 524 -14.45 12.98 27.99
N VAL A 525 -15.64 13.22 28.53
CA VAL A 525 -16.89 12.65 28.03
C VAL A 525 -17.23 13.20 26.64
N ASP A 526 -17.11 14.51 26.43
CA ASP A 526 -17.38 15.14 25.14
C ASP A 526 -16.43 14.65 24.05
N LEU A 527 -15.14 14.53 24.34
CA LEU A 527 -14.16 13.94 23.42
C LEU A 527 -14.46 12.46 23.09
N LEU A 528 -14.97 11.70 24.06
CA LEU A 528 -15.35 10.33 23.82
C LEU A 528 -16.64 10.22 22.99
N ALA A 529 -17.58 11.15 23.20
CA ALA A 529 -18.78 11.26 22.38
C ALA A 529 -18.41 11.56 20.93
N GLN A 530 -17.45 12.50 20.71
CA GLN A 530 -16.93 12.78 19.38
C GLN A 530 -16.24 11.56 18.75
N ALA A 531 -15.47 10.78 19.52
CA ALA A 531 -14.91 9.53 19.05
C ALA A 531 -16.00 8.54 18.62
N ALA A 532 -17.11 8.46 19.35
CA ALA A 532 -18.24 7.58 19.01
C ALA A 532 -19.00 8.06 17.76
N GLN A 533 -19.05 9.38 17.50
CA GLN A 533 -19.60 9.92 16.24
C GLN A 533 -18.73 9.55 15.03
N TYR A 534 -17.40 9.53 15.19
CA TYR A 534 -16.49 9.12 14.12
C TYR A 534 -16.37 7.59 13.96
N ASP A 535 -16.90 6.80 14.88
CA ASP A 535 -17.01 5.34 14.78
C ASP A 535 -18.33 4.85 15.40
N PRO A 536 -19.49 5.19 14.77
CA PRO A 536 -20.81 4.97 15.35
C PRO A 536 -21.20 3.50 15.54
N ASN A 537 -20.51 2.61 14.86
CA ASN A 537 -20.75 1.16 14.93
C ASN A 537 -19.76 0.43 15.86
N ASN A 538 -18.99 1.16 16.66
CA ASN A 538 -18.10 0.61 17.67
C ASN A 538 -18.76 0.60 19.05
N TYR A 539 -19.36 -0.52 19.41
CA TYR A 539 -20.07 -0.66 20.68
C TYR A 539 -19.19 -0.39 21.91
N ILE A 540 -17.87 -0.61 21.84
CA ILE A 540 -16.94 -0.36 22.96
C ILE A 540 -16.84 1.14 23.27
N LEU A 541 -16.87 2.00 22.26
CA LEU A 541 -16.89 3.44 22.47
C LEU A 541 -18.17 3.88 23.18
N TRP A 542 -19.32 3.39 22.73
CA TRP A 542 -20.61 3.67 23.36
C TRP A 542 -20.71 3.11 24.77
N GLN A 543 -20.20 1.89 25.02
CA GLN A 543 -20.15 1.31 26.36
C GLN A 543 -19.29 2.16 27.30
N THR A 544 -18.08 2.55 26.86
CA THR A 544 -17.19 3.40 27.67
C THR A 544 -17.82 4.78 27.92
N LEU A 545 -18.50 5.35 26.92
CA LEU A 545 -19.21 6.62 27.05
C LEU A 545 -20.32 6.53 28.09
N GLY A 546 -21.14 5.46 28.05
CA GLY A 546 -22.17 5.20 29.05
C GLY A 546 -21.62 5.10 30.46
N GLN A 547 -20.53 4.33 30.64
CA GLN A 547 -19.87 4.21 31.95
C GLN A 547 -19.36 5.54 32.50
N ARG A 548 -18.78 6.39 31.66
CA ARG A 548 -18.26 7.69 32.08
C ARG A 548 -19.36 8.69 32.39
N ARG A 549 -20.45 8.73 31.60
CA ARG A 549 -21.61 9.55 31.86
C ARG A 549 -22.29 9.16 33.18
N GLN A 550 -22.45 7.86 33.40
CA GLN A 550 -22.95 7.33 34.67
C GLN A 550 -22.09 7.76 35.87
N ALA A 551 -20.75 7.69 35.71
CA ALA A 551 -19.81 8.12 36.77
C ALA A 551 -19.88 9.63 37.09
N LEU A 552 -20.42 10.44 36.18
CA LEU A 552 -20.70 11.89 36.37
C LEU A 552 -22.13 12.17 36.77
N GLY A 553 -22.99 11.16 36.97
CA GLY A 553 -24.39 11.33 37.31
C GLY A 553 -25.31 11.64 36.13
N ASP A 554 -24.82 11.66 34.89
CA ASP A 554 -25.64 11.81 33.69
C ASP A 554 -26.27 10.47 33.30
N ASN A 555 -27.33 10.08 34.04
CA ASN A 555 -28.03 8.81 33.82
C ASN A 555 -28.75 8.80 32.46
N ALA A 556 -29.34 9.92 32.05
CA ALA A 556 -30.05 10.03 30.77
C ALA A 556 -29.10 9.80 29.56
N GLY A 557 -27.96 10.49 29.57
CA GLY A 557 -26.95 10.31 28.55
C GLY A 557 -26.27 8.95 28.58
N ALA A 558 -26.10 8.36 29.79
CA ALA A 558 -25.60 6.98 29.93
C ALA A 558 -26.56 5.96 29.32
N ASN A 559 -27.88 6.07 29.62
CA ASN A 559 -28.91 5.20 29.05
C ASN A 559 -28.97 5.31 27.52
N ALA A 560 -28.84 6.51 26.96
CA ALA A 560 -28.77 6.71 25.51
C ALA A 560 -27.57 5.96 24.88
N ALA A 561 -26.39 6.07 25.51
CA ALA A 561 -25.21 5.34 25.07
C ALA A 561 -25.38 3.81 25.20
N TYR A 562 -25.93 3.32 26.29
CA TYR A 562 -26.20 1.91 26.52
C TYR A 562 -27.28 1.35 25.58
N ARG A 563 -28.29 2.15 25.21
CA ARG A 563 -29.25 1.77 24.17
C ARG A 563 -28.53 1.50 22.86
N ARG A 564 -27.60 2.34 22.48
CA ARG A 564 -26.80 2.15 21.26
C ARG A 564 -25.93 0.88 21.34
N VAL A 565 -25.40 0.53 22.50
CA VAL A 565 -24.68 -0.74 22.70
C VAL A 565 -25.60 -1.93 22.44
N ARG A 566 -26.83 -1.93 22.98
CA ARG A 566 -27.81 -2.98 22.76
C ARG A 566 -28.22 -3.14 21.29
N GLU A 567 -28.40 -2.02 20.58
CA GLU A 567 -28.68 -2.04 19.14
C GLU A 567 -27.55 -2.66 18.31
N LEU A 568 -26.30 -2.44 18.72
CA LEU A 568 -25.12 -2.94 18.01
C LEU A 568 -24.77 -4.38 18.40
N ARG A 569 -25.05 -4.77 19.63
CA ARG A 569 -24.68 -6.07 20.22
C ARG A 569 -25.67 -6.43 21.33
N ASP A 570 -26.72 -7.16 21.01
CA ASP A 570 -27.79 -7.59 21.92
C ASP A 570 -27.28 -8.48 23.07
N TRP A 571 -26.19 -9.21 22.85
CA TRP A 571 -25.57 -10.09 23.87
C TRP A 571 -24.67 -9.34 24.88
N VAL A 572 -24.37 -8.04 24.66
CA VAL A 572 -23.57 -7.24 25.60
C VAL A 572 -24.47 -6.71 26.72
N ARG A 573 -24.27 -7.23 27.94
CA ARG A 573 -24.99 -6.75 29.12
C ARG A 573 -24.51 -5.36 29.51
N VAL A 574 -25.41 -4.41 29.53
CA VAL A 574 -25.21 -3.04 30.04
C VAL A 574 -26.31 -2.70 31.00
N PRO A 575 -26.06 -1.89 32.05
CA PRO A 575 -27.06 -1.53 33.05
C PRO A 575 -28.19 -0.71 32.42
N GLU A 576 -29.39 -0.85 33.02
CA GLU A 576 -30.49 0.10 32.89
C GLU A 576 -30.49 0.97 34.13
N LEU A 577 -30.30 2.26 33.92
CA LEU A 577 -30.22 3.21 35.02
C LEU A 577 -31.59 3.88 35.24
N PRO A 578 -31.97 4.17 36.49
CA PRO A 578 -33.18 4.95 36.73
C PRO A 578 -33.05 6.30 36.06
N GLU A 579 -34.10 6.73 35.36
CA GLU A 579 -34.17 8.10 34.87
C GLU A 579 -34.24 9.01 36.09
N SER A 580 -33.40 10.05 36.14
CA SER A 580 -33.48 11.05 37.20
C SER A 580 -34.85 11.71 37.16
N PRO A 581 -35.51 11.94 38.32
CA PRO A 581 -36.79 12.59 38.39
C PRO A 581 -36.78 14.01 37.80
#